data_9f93f3ba342a9c12ea9c2baa0c3cf0b1
#
_entry.id   9f93f3ba342a9c12ea9c2baa0c3cf0b1
#
_cell.length_a   1.000
_cell.length_b   1.000
_cell.length_c   1.000
_cell.angle_alpha   90.00
_cell.angle_beta   90.00
_cell.angle_gamma   90.00
#
_symmetry.space_group_name_H-M   'P 1'
#
loop_
_entity.id
_entity.type
_entity.pdbx_description
1 polymer ?
#
loop_
_entity_poly.entity_id
_entity_poly.type
_entity_poly.pdbx_seq_one_letter_code
_entity_poly.pdbx_strand_id
1 'polypeptide(L)'
;MIRRELAAVVSLLALLTMALTVPSSAAPRPLTVSTDKGAVAGATADGVDRFLGIPYAAPPVGTRRWQPPAPASAWSGTRSATAYGSRCLQSPTGTGPGMSENCLSLNVYTPEQRTNRPLPVMFWIHGGGFSSGAGDLYDGSQIAKANNIVVVSINYRLGVFGFLDVPGLSRQGAGNYGLLDQEAALRWTQRNIGAFGGDAGRVTIAGESAGGHSVCALLSSPPARGLFAGAIIQSGGCPSLTVAQATAKGEDFATAAGCSAPAKSVSCLRAKPANELLAAGSGFTGGILSGPLPVSGVPELPLAPSTAVRTGRIHNVPLLIGSTRDEVRQWALPFANATKEQYERAVGLEFGAQADAILAHYPYSAYDSPYAATYAISALWDDSSVFYGLGGCQYQNLTAQFAARQPRTYFYEFDDPHPPTLATTPAGFDSGAPHASELGYLWPMETSKLLTPEQQQLSTAMVRYWGAFVKHANPTTGGLAAWPSYRSGTYMSLLPGDDSQALKSTVYADRHQCSFWNSISYDGLTTNPDQLAAQAGVPTS
;
A
#
# COMPACT_ATOMS: atom_id res chain seq x y z
N MET A 1 10.96 -22.68 99.89
CA MET A 1 10.90 -24.11 99.43
C MET A 1 10.27 -24.13 98.07
N ILE A 2 10.79 -24.89 97.19
CA ILE A 2 10.40 -25.20 95.79
C ILE A 2 10.97 -24.24 94.74
N ARG A 3 12.08 -24.65 94.22
CA ARG A 3 12.69 -24.17 92.93
C ARG A 3 11.84 -24.63 91.77
N ARG A 4 11.62 -23.75 90.80
CA ARG A 4 11.14 -24.12 89.46
C ARG A 4 12.23 -23.79 88.49
N GLU A 5 12.68 -24.80 87.77
CA GLU A 5 13.62 -24.70 86.67
C GLU A 5 12.92 -24.25 85.41
N LEU A 6 13.49 -23.25 84.75
CA LEU A 6 13.06 -22.81 83.41
C LEU A 6 13.92 -23.58 82.37
N ALA A 7 13.24 -24.38 81.55
CA ALA A 7 13.84 -24.98 80.36
C ALA A 7 13.74 -23.98 79.21
N ALA A 8 14.90 -23.60 78.65
CA ALA A 8 14.97 -22.76 77.43
C ALA A 8 14.81 -23.65 76.24
N VAL A 9 13.76 -23.40 75.44
CA VAL A 9 13.59 -24.00 74.06
C VAL A 9 14.22 -23.06 73.06
N VAL A 10 15.32 -23.46 72.47
CA VAL A 10 15.95 -22.76 71.34
C VAL A 10 15.29 -23.25 70.07
N SER A 11 14.44 -22.46 69.46
CA SER A 11 13.85 -22.69 68.13
C SER A 11 14.82 -22.22 67.05
N LEU A 12 15.38 -23.15 66.31
CA LEU A 12 16.19 -22.88 65.10
C LEU A 12 15.26 -22.55 63.95
N LEU A 13 15.13 -21.25 63.58
CA LEU A 13 14.46 -20.80 62.35
C LEU A 13 15.45 -20.96 61.17
N ALA A 14 15.28 -22.01 60.39
CA ALA A 14 15.97 -22.12 59.10
C ALA A 14 15.27 -21.19 58.05
N LEU A 15 15.88 -20.07 57.74
CA LEU A 15 15.47 -19.22 56.62
C LEU A 15 15.85 -19.90 55.31
N LEU A 16 14.85 -20.48 54.65
CA LEU A 16 14.96 -20.97 53.26
C LEU A 16 14.91 -19.74 52.32
N THR A 17 16.07 -19.21 51.92
CA THR A 17 16.14 -18.19 50.86
C THR A 17 15.95 -18.91 49.52
N MET A 18 14.70 -18.89 49.00
CA MET A 18 14.45 -19.19 47.60
C MET A 18 15.07 -18.04 46.76
N ALA A 19 16.22 -18.29 46.15
CA ALA A 19 16.76 -17.45 45.12
C ALA A 19 15.82 -17.55 43.91
N LEU A 20 14.97 -16.53 43.73
CA LEU A 20 14.27 -16.32 42.47
C LEU A 20 15.32 -16.08 41.38
N THR A 21 15.66 -17.10 40.63
CA THR A 21 16.42 -16.96 39.40
C THR A 21 15.54 -16.24 38.40
N VAL A 22 15.70 -14.90 38.31
CA VAL A 22 15.19 -14.14 37.18
C VAL A 22 15.83 -14.75 35.92
N PRO A 23 15.05 -15.22 34.94
CA PRO A 23 15.65 -15.72 33.72
C PRO A 23 16.46 -14.57 33.11
N SER A 24 17.77 -14.75 33.05
CA SER A 24 18.66 -13.85 32.32
C SER A 24 18.16 -13.80 30.89
N SER A 25 17.64 -12.66 30.47
CA SER A 25 17.39 -12.39 29.07
C SER A 25 18.70 -12.61 28.34
N ALA A 26 18.82 -13.73 27.64
CA ALA A 26 19.98 -14.02 26.83
C ALA A 26 20.16 -12.87 25.84
N ALA A 27 21.37 -12.30 25.80
CA ALA A 27 21.71 -11.26 24.83
C ALA A 27 21.36 -11.77 23.41
N PRO A 28 20.75 -10.94 22.55
CA PRO A 28 20.31 -11.38 21.23
C PRO A 28 21.48 -12.02 20.48
N ARG A 29 21.32 -13.27 20.03
CA ARG A 29 22.33 -13.92 19.18
C ARG A 29 22.48 -13.10 17.91
N PRO A 30 23.70 -12.70 17.52
CA PRO A 30 23.91 -12.05 16.22
C PRO A 30 23.52 -13.04 15.12
N LEU A 31 22.39 -12.80 14.49
CA LEU A 31 21.87 -13.62 13.42
C LEU A 31 22.49 -13.14 12.11
N THR A 32 23.49 -13.84 11.60
CA THR A 32 24.18 -13.45 10.37
C THR A 32 23.71 -14.28 9.19
N VAL A 33 23.38 -13.58 8.09
CA VAL A 33 22.96 -14.17 6.81
C VAL A 33 23.85 -13.62 5.69
N SER A 34 24.28 -14.49 4.77
CA SER A 34 25.06 -14.08 3.59
C SER A 34 24.14 -13.76 2.42
N THR A 35 24.32 -12.55 1.85
CA THR A 35 23.68 -12.14 0.60
C THR A 35 24.67 -12.16 -0.58
N ASP A 36 24.18 -11.94 -1.80
CA ASP A 36 25.04 -11.83 -3.00
C ASP A 36 25.99 -10.62 -2.95
N LYS A 37 25.85 -9.69 -1.99
CA LYS A 37 26.66 -8.49 -1.82
C LYS A 37 27.54 -8.50 -0.57
N GLY A 38 27.27 -9.36 0.39
CA GLY A 38 27.99 -9.46 1.66
C GLY A 38 27.09 -9.97 2.79
N ALA A 39 27.69 -10.21 3.95
CA ALA A 39 26.95 -10.66 5.12
C ALA A 39 26.17 -9.52 5.79
N VAL A 40 24.99 -9.84 6.34
CA VAL A 40 24.16 -8.94 7.15
C VAL A 40 23.86 -9.57 8.50
N ALA A 41 23.89 -8.76 9.57
CA ALA A 41 23.51 -9.19 10.91
C ALA A 41 22.18 -8.54 11.31
N GLY A 42 21.16 -9.35 11.50
CA GLY A 42 19.86 -8.95 12.03
C GLY A 42 19.75 -9.14 13.53
N ALA A 43 18.51 -9.08 14.03
CA ALA A 43 18.17 -9.34 15.42
C ALA A 43 16.87 -10.13 15.51
N THR A 44 16.77 -11.00 16.52
CA THR A 44 15.53 -11.69 16.84
C THR A 44 14.76 -10.92 17.91
N ALA A 45 13.48 -10.69 17.66
CA ALA A 45 12.55 -10.12 18.64
C ALA A 45 11.18 -10.77 18.47
N ASP A 46 10.52 -11.11 19.59
CA ASP A 46 9.16 -11.66 19.64
C ASP A 46 8.96 -12.95 18.80
N GLY A 47 10.01 -13.74 18.61
CA GLY A 47 10.02 -14.96 17.82
C GLY A 47 10.09 -14.72 16.30
N VAL A 48 10.59 -13.53 15.89
CA VAL A 48 10.83 -13.15 14.49
C VAL A 48 12.24 -12.63 14.32
N ASP A 49 12.95 -13.18 13.35
CA ASP A 49 14.23 -12.68 12.87
C ASP A 49 13.98 -11.49 11.94
N ARG A 50 14.53 -10.33 12.29
CA ARG A 50 14.38 -9.07 11.57
C ARG A 50 15.70 -8.64 10.97
N PHE A 51 15.71 -8.35 9.67
CA PHE A 51 16.85 -7.81 8.95
C PHE A 51 16.39 -6.52 8.27
N LEU A 52 16.80 -5.38 8.79
CA LEU A 52 16.28 -4.07 8.44
C LEU A 52 17.31 -3.25 7.66
N GLY A 53 16.85 -2.45 6.70
CA GLY A 53 17.68 -1.51 5.97
C GLY A 53 18.75 -2.14 5.04
N ILE A 54 18.47 -3.32 4.47
CA ILE A 54 19.39 -3.97 3.53
C ILE A 54 19.36 -3.24 2.18
N PRO A 55 20.49 -2.74 1.64
CA PRO A 55 20.48 -2.10 0.35
C PRO A 55 20.30 -3.12 -0.78
N TYR A 56 19.31 -2.93 -1.63
CA TYR A 56 19.07 -3.76 -2.80
C TYR A 56 19.62 -3.14 -4.10
N ALA A 57 19.90 -1.83 -4.09
CA ALA A 57 20.47 -1.08 -5.21
C ALA A 57 21.48 -0.05 -4.70
N ALA A 58 22.29 0.47 -5.61
CA ALA A 58 23.21 1.57 -5.34
C ALA A 58 22.43 2.87 -5.08
N PRO A 59 22.96 3.80 -4.24
CA PRO A 59 22.34 5.08 -4.01
C PRO A 59 22.06 5.85 -5.30
N PRO A 60 20.82 6.29 -5.56
CA PRO A 60 20.43 7.01 -6.78
C PRO A 60 20.73 8.52 -6.66
N VAL A 61 21.94 8.87 -6.29
CA VAL A 61 22.39 10.24 -6.00
C VAL A 61 23.27 10.82 -7.12
N GLY A 62 23.33 12.14 -7.25
CA GLY A 62 24.19 12.83 -8.20
C GLY A 62 23.89 12.43 -9.66
N THR A 63 24.87 11.89 -10.37
CA THR A 63 24.69 11.45 -11.77
C THR A 63 23.73 10.27 -11.94
N ARG A 64 23.46 9.52 -10.85
CA ARG A 64 22.47 8.42 -10.85
C ARG A 64 21.03 8.89 -10.59
N ARG A 65 20.83 10.15 -10.22
CA ARG A 65 19.48 10.73 -10.14
C ARG A 65 18.82 10.62 -11.52
N TRP A 66 17.59 10.09 -11.55
CA TRP A 66 16.86 9.78 -12.79
C TRP A 66 17.61 8.84 -13.74
N GLN A 67 18.18 7.78 -13.17
CA GLN A 67 18.69 6.62 -13.89
C GLN A 67 18.00 5.35 -13.34
N PRO A 68 17.89 4.28 -14.15
CA PRO A 68 17.52 2.97 -13.63
C PRO A 68 18.38 2.57 -12.44
N PRO A 69 17.84 1.80 -11.46
CA PRO A 69 18.61 1.37 -10.30
C PRO A 69 19.82 0.54 -10.71
N ALA A 70 20.99 0.95 -10.24
CA ALA A 70 22.24 0.20 -10.43
C ALA A 70 22.42 -0.85 -9.31
N PRO A 71 23.13 -1.95 -9.56
CA PRO A 71 23.42 -2.94 -8.53
C PRO A 71 24.12 -2.31 -7.31
N ALA A 72 23.72 -2.75 -6.10
CA ALA A 72 24.42 -2.36 -4.88
C ALA A 72 25.90 -2.81 -4.93
N SER A 73 26.78 -2.02 -4.36
CA SER A 73 28.20 -2.40 -4.19
C SER A 73 28.28 -3.55 -3.19
N ALA A 74 29.17 -4.50 -3.45
CA ALA A 74 29.52 -5.52 -2.46
C ALA A 74 30.28 -4.87 -1.28
N TRP A 75 30.16 -5.48 -0.11
CA TRP A 75 30.88 -5.07 1.10
C TRP A 75 31.64 -6.25 1.72
N SER A 76 32.74 -5.94 2.39
CA SER A 76 33.48 -6.88 3.22
C SER A 76 32.97 -6.85 4.67
N GLY A 77 33.14 -7.95 5.39
CA GLY A 77 32.66 -8.07 6.77
C GLY A 77 31.15 -8.19 6.86
N THR A 78 30.62 -7.98 8.06
CA THR A 78 29.19 -8.09 8.33
C THR A 78 28.57 -6.72 8.55
N ARG A 79 27.59 -6.36 7.73
CA ARG A 79 26.81 -5.12 7.85
C ARG A 79 25.72 -5.29 8.89
N SER A 80 25.55 -4.32 9.78
CA SER A 80 24.38 -4.28 10.68
C SER A 80 23.09 -4.08 9.87
N ALA A 81 22.10 -4.89 10.16
CA ALA A 81 20.74 -4.85 9.61
C ALA A 81 19.71 -4.84 10.76
N THR A 82 19.96 -4.05 11.81
CA THR A 82 19.12 -3.92 13.01
C THR A 82 18.34 -2.62 13.06
N ALA A 83 18.50 -1.74 12.07
CA ALA A 83 17.79 -0.48 11.95
C ALA A 83 17.29 -0.30 10.51
N TYR A 84 16.14 0.35 10.38
CA TYR A 84 15.59 0.72 9.08
C TYR A 84 16.54 1.65 8.31
N GLY A 85 16.53 1.55 6.99
CA GLY A 85 17.18 2.51 6.10
C GLY A 85 16.44 3.85 6.07
N SER A 86 17.10 4.87 5.50
CA SER A 86 16.43 6.16 5.28
C SER A 86 15.20 5.99 4.40
N ARG A 87 14.13 6.72 4.71
CA ARG A 87 12.99 6.88 3.81
C ARG A 87 13.39 7.64 2.55
N CYS A 88 12.74 7.35 1.43
CA CYS A 88 12.96 8.14 0.22
C CYS A 88 12.45 9.57 0.39
N LEU A 89 13.07 10.52 -0.31
CA LEU A 89 12.68 11.92 -0.25
C LEU A 89 11.22 12.09 -0.64
N GLN A 90 10.49 12.78 0.21
CA GLN A 90 9.06 13.02 0.10
C GLN A 90 8.72 14.34 0.80
N SER A 91 7.54 14.90 0.52
CA SER A 91 7.09 16.13 1.19
C SER A 91 7.05 15.95 2.71
N PRO A 92 7.43 16.95 3.51
CA PRO A 92 7.76 16.81 4.93
C PRO A 92 6.56 16.64 5.89
N THR A 93 5.46 16.08 5.46
CA THR A 93 4.31 15.76 6.34
C THR A 93 4.56 14.53 7.23
N GLY A 94 5.74 13.92 7.20
CA GLY A 94 6.09 12.75 8.00
C GLY A 94 7.29 13.00 8.91
N THR A 95 7.08 12.94 10.23
CA THR A 95 8.13 12.79 11.24
C THR A 95 8.65 11.36 11.19
N GLY A 96 9.74 11.11 10.48
CA GLY A 96 10.36 9.79 10.42
C GLY A 96 11.87 9.86 10.49
N PRO A 97 12.59 8.72 10.63
CA PRO A 97 14.03 8.69 10.51
C PRO A 97 14.47 9.35 9.20
N GLY A 98 15.63 10.00 9.18
CA GLY A 98 16.08 10.89 8.15
C GLY A 98 15.77 10.44 6.72
N MET A 99 15.15 11.33 5.95
CA MET A 99 14.89 11.13 4.53
C MET A 99 16.16 11.36 3.72
N SER A 100 16.35 10.58 2.66
CA SER A 100 17.53 10.67 1.81
C SER A 100 17.20 10.21 0.39
N GLU A 101 17.95 10.70 -0.61
CA GLU A 101 17.99 10.05 -1.92
C GLU A 101 18.63 8.65 -1.83
N ASN A 102 19.52 8.39 -0.85
CA ASN A 102 20.08 7.07 -0.57
C ASN A 102 19.08 6.25 0.28
N CYS A 103 18.03 5.78 -0.34
CA CYS A 103 16.89 5.17 0.33
C CYS A 103 16.53 3.74 -0.18
N LEU A 104 17.23 3.23 -1.21
CA LEU A 104 16.88 1.97 -1.86
C LEU A 104 17.28 0.77 -1.00
N SER A 105 16.51 0.56 0.06
CA SER A 105 16.66 -0.53 1.01
C SER A 105 15.36 -1.30 1.19
N LEU A 106 15.49 -2.51 1.73
CA LEU A 106 14.37 -3.39 2.08
C LEU A 106 14.57 -3.98 3.48
N ASN A 107 13.47 -4.53 4.01
CA ASN A 107 13.43 -5.20 5.30
C ASN A 107 12.94 -6.63 5.08
N VAL A 108 13.48 -7.59 5.85
CA VAL A 108 13.07 -8.99 5.80
C VAL A 108 12.68 -9.43 7.21
N TYR A 109 11.49 -10.01 7.32
CA TYR A 109 10.95 -10.58 8.55
C TYR A 109 10.71 -12.07 8.33
N THR A 110 11.28 -12.92 9.17
CA THR A 110 11.13 -14.36 9.04
C THR A 110 10.93 -15.01 10.41
N PRO A 111 10.01 -15.98 10.58
CA PRO A 111 9.81 -16.65 11.85
C PRO A 111 11.11 -17.27 12.36
N GLU A 112 11.41 -17.13 13.64
CA GLU A 112 12.58 -17.77 14.28
C GLU A 112 12.49 -19.29 14.20
N GLN A 113 11.30 -19.84 14.48
CA GLN A 113 11.04 -21.28 14.38
C GLN A 113 10.60 -21.63 12.95
N ARG A 114 11.54 -22.09 12.15
CA ARG A 114 11.31 -22.47 10.75
C ARG A 114 11.29 -23.99 10.63
N THR A 115 10.46 -24.47 9.71
CA THR A 115 10.57 -25.86 9.21
C THR A 115 11.81 -25.97 8.30
N ASN A 116 12.28 -27.18 8.05
CA ASN A 116 13.38 -27.41 7.08
C ASN A 116 12.98 -27.14 5.63
N ARG A 117 11.77 -26.63 5.37
CA ARG A 117 11.26 -26.27 4.04
C ARG A 117 11.27 -24.78 3.86
N PRO A 118 11.71 -24.26 2.70
CA PRO A 118 11.63 -22.84 2.39
C PRO A 118 10.19 -22.31 2.49
N LEU A 119 10.02 -21.12 3.07
CA LEU A 119 8.73 -20.51 3.37
C LEU A 119 8.24 -19.65 2.20
N PRO A 120 6.93 -19.57 1.92
CA PRO A 120 6.38 -18.60 1.00
C PRO A 120 6.74 -17.17 1.42
N VAL A 121 6.78 -16.25 0.46
CA VAL A 121 7.21 -14.88 0.66
C VAL A 121 6.08 -13.93 0.30
N MET A 122 5.75 -13.00 1.19
CA MET A 122 4.95 -11.81 0.91
C MET A 122 5.90 -10.65 0.64
N PHE A 123 5.83 -10.06 -0.54
CA PHE A 123 6.61 -8.90 -0.92
C PHE A 123 5.69 -7.68 -0.95
N TRP A 124 5.87 -6.78 0.02
CA TRP A 124 4.99 -5.64 0.25
C TRP A 124 5.51 -4.36 -0.40
N ILE A 125 4.65 -3.71 -1.17
CA ILE A 125 4.88 -2.41 -1.81
C ILE A 125 3.94 -1.40 -1.15
N HIS A 126 4.47 -0.40 -0.47
CA HIS A 126 3.69 0.58 0.25
C HIS A 126 2.93 1.54 -0.68
N GLY A 127 1.84 2.11 -0.18
CA GLY A 127 1.06 3.17 -0.82
C GLY A 127 1.62 4.57 -0.58
N GLY A 128 0.74 5.56 -0.65
CA GLY A 128 1.04 6.98 -0.46
C GLY A 128 1.12 7.79 -1.75
N GLY A 129 0.28 7.46 -2.75
CA GLY A 129 0.12 8.23 -3.99
C GLY A 129 1.39 8.38 -4.81
N PHE A 130 2.33 7.44 -4.72
CA PHE A 130 3.68 7.53 -5.29
C PHE A 130 4.49 8.75 -4.84
N SER A 131 4.00 9.49 -3.86
CA SER A 131 4.58 10.76 -3.38
C SER A 131 5.08 10.67 -1.95
N SER A 132 4.60 9.70 -1.18
CA SER A 132 4.94 9.48 0.22
C SER A 132 4.93 7.99 0.58
N GLY A 133 5.25 7.67 1.82
CA GLY A 133 5.28 6.30 2.33
C GLY A 133 6.70 5.74 2.47
N ALA A 134 6.78 4.58 3.14
CA ALA A 134 8.05 3.88 3.35
C ALA A 134 7.82 2.47 3.87
N GLY A 135 8.80 1.58 3.66
CA GLY A 135 8.73 0.18 4.10
C GLY A 135 8.81 0.00 5.62
N ASP A 136 9.30 0.99 6.38
CA ASP A 136 9.36 0.96 7.85
C ASP A 136 8.01 1.25 8.52
N LEU A 137 7.01 1.68 7.78
CA LEU A 137 5.63 1.82 8.27
C LEU A 137 4.92 0.47 8.41
N TYR A 138 5.49 -0.60 7.87
CA TYR A 138 4.87 -1.92 7.76
C TYR A 138 5.76 -2.99 8.40
N ASP A 139 5.67 -3.12 9.73
CA ASP A 139 6.38 -4.20 10.46
C ASP A 139 5.71 -5.56 10.13
N GLY A 140 6.41 -6.38 9.37
CA GLY A 140 5.93 -7.68 8.91
C GLY A 140 5.94 -8.78 9.94
N SER A 141 6.37 -8.52 11.19
CA SER A 141 6.59 -9.54 12.21
C SER A 141 5.31 -10.31 12.55
N GLN A 142 4.19 -9.61 12.72
CA GLN A 142 2.90 -10.24 13.04
C GLN A 142 2.46 -11.19 11.92
N ILE A 143 2.46 -10.74 10.68
CA ILE A 143 2.05 -11.54 9.52
C ILE A 143 2.99 -12.73 9.33
N ALA A 144 4.31 -12.51 9.44
CA ALA A 144 5.31 -13.54 9.30
C ALA A 144 5.12 -14.66 10.33
N LYS A 145 5.00 -14.28 11.61
CA LYS A 145 4.84 -15.22 12.74
C LYS A 145 3.51 -15.97 12.66
N ALA A 146 2.40 -15.26 12.48
CA ALA A 146 1.06 -15.85 12.48
C ALA A 146 0.87 -16.86 11.35
N ASN A 147 1.55 -16.68 10.22
CA ASN A 147 1.35 -17.49 9.03
C ASN A 147 2.51 -18.40 8.68
N ASN A 148 3.63 -18.33 9.38
CA ASN A 148 4.85 -19.04 9.03
C ASN A 148 5.26 -18.75 7.56
N ILE A 149 5.42 -17.47 7.22
CA ILE A 149 5.87 -16.96 5.92
C ILE A 149 6.99 -15.95 6.12
N VAL A 150 7.73 -15.64 5.08
CA VAL A 150 8.67 -14.51 5.05
C VAL A 150 7.93 -13.28 4.56
N VAL A 151 8.16 -12.12 5.18
CA VAL A 151 7.66 -10.83 4.70
C VAL A 151 8.84 -9.96 4.31
N VAL A 152 8.73 -9.32 3.15
CA VAL A 152 9.69 -8.32 2.66
C VAL A 152 8.95 -7.01 2.46
N SER A 153 9.39 -5.91 3.07
CA SER A 153 8.90 -4.57 2.79
C SER A 153 10.02 -3.72 2.19
N ILE A 154 9.69 -2.82 1.26
CA ILE A 154 10.66 -2.09 0.47
C ILE A 154 10.46 -0.58 0.53
N ASN A 155 11.53 0.18 0.34
CA ASN A 155 11.46 1.56 -0.11
C ASN A 155 11.67 1.60 -1.64
N TYR A 156 11.08 2.59 -2.30
CA TYR A 156 11.28 2.90 -3.72
C TYR A 156 11.20 4.42 -3.92
N ARG A 157 11.84 4.95 -4.96
CA ARG A 157 11.84 6.40 -5.24
C ARG A 157 10.44 6.93 -5.48
N LEU A 158 10.18 8.12 -4.96
CA LEU A 158 8.87 8.77 -4.92
C LEU A 158 8.88 10.12 -5.64
N GLY A 159 7.71 10.64 -5.93
CA GLY A 159 7.50 11.97 -6.48
C GLY A 159 8.39 12.24 -7.70
N VAL A 160 8.95 13.44 -7.76
CA VAL A 160 9.85 13.84 -8.86
C VAL A 160 11.13 13.01 -8.95
N PHE A 161 11.57 12.35 -7.87
CA PHE A 161 12.74 11.50 -7.89
C PHE A 161 12.47 10.12 -8.48
N GLY A 162 11.22 9.63 -8.39
CA GLY A 162 10.80 8.31 -8.84
C GLY A 162 10.04 8.28 -10.17
N PHE A 163 9.36 9.37 -10.54
CA PHE A 163 8.39 9.35 -11.63
C PHE A 163 8.50 10.53 -12.61
N LEU A 164 9.61 11.24 -12.60
CA LEU A 164 9.86 12.35 -13.52
C LEU A 164 10.16 11.86 -14.94
N ASP A 165 9.49 12.46 -15.94
CA ASP A 165 9.88 12.42 -17.35
C ASP A 165 10.05 13.85 -17.88
N VAL A 166 11.25 14.17 -18.36
CA VAL A 166 11.55 15.44 -19.05
C VAL A 166 12.37 15.16 -20.31
N PRO A 167 12.30 16.03 -21.33
CA PRO A 167 13.14 15.91 -22.51
C PRO A 167 14.64 15.80 -22.15
N GLY A 168 15.31 14.82 -22.74
CA GLY A 168 16.72 14.55 -22.48
C GLY A 168 17.00 13.47 -21.45
N LEU A 169 16.01 12.95 -20.73
CA LEU A 169 16.12 11.69 -19.98
C LEU A 169 16.16 10.49 -20.94
N SER A 170 16.85 9.42 -20.51
CA SER A 170 16.83 8.14 -21.23
C SER A 170 15.41 7.61 -21.30
N ARG A 171 14.99 7.12 -22.45
CA ARG A 171 13.69 6.44 -22.61
C ARG A 171 13.54 5.21 -21.72
N GLN A 172 14.63 4.57 -21.32
CA GLN A 172 14.62 3.50 -20.35
C GLN A 172 14.44 4.10 -18.95
N GLY A 173 13.27 3.91 -18.37
CA GLY A 173 12.92 4.32 -17.03
C GLY A 173 12.39 5.75 -16.89
N ALA A 174 12.32 6.56 -17.95
CA ALA A 174 11.72 7.89 -17.88
C ALA A 174 10.27 7.79 -17.38
N GLY A 175 9.99 8.51 -16.26
CA GLY A 175 8.72 8.43 -15.58
C GLY A 175 8.48 7.17 -14.71
N ASN A 176 9.40 6.17 -14.71
CA ASN A 176 9.20 4.88 -14.05
C ASN A 176 10.34 4.43 -13.13
N TYR A 177 11.20 5.35 -12.66
CA TYR A 177 12.34 4.94 -11.83
C TYR A 177 11.89 4.25 -10.54
N GLY A 178 10.77 4.67 -9.93
CA GLY A 178 10.19 4.02 -8.77
C GLY A 178 9.69 2.60 -9.08
N LEU A 179 9.07 2.37 -10.24
CA LEU A 179 8.66 1.03 -10.68
C LEU A 179 9.88 0.12 -10.93
N LEU A 180 10.93 0.66 -11.56
CA LEU A 180 12.19 -0.07 -11.75
C LEU A 180 12.89 -0.41 -10.42
N ASP A 181 12.77 0.44 -9.40
CA ASP A 181 13.27 0.17 -8.06
C ASP A 181 12.54 -1.05 -7.44
N GLN A 182 11.21 -1.12 -7.60
CA GLN A 182 10.41 -2.26 -7.16
C GLN A 182 10.83 -3.55 -7.87
N GLU A 183 11.06 -3.49 -9.19
CA GLU A 183 11.60 -4.62 -9.94
C GLU A 183 13.00 -5.03 -9.48
N ALA A 184 13.87 -4.06 -9.16
CA ALA A 184 15.21 -4.35 -8.64
C ALA A 184 15.17 -5.03 -7.27
N ALA A 185 14.26 -4.59 -6.39
CA ALA A 185 14.00 -5.22 -5.09
C ALA A 185 13.44 -6.64 -5.25
N LEU A 186 12.55 -6.88 -6.22
CA LEU A 186 12.07 -8.23 -6.56
C LEU A 186 13.21 -9.12 -7.06
N ARG A 187 14.09 -8.62 -7.94
CA ARG A 187 15.26 -9.37 -8.39
C ARG A 187 16.24 -9.64 -7.24
N TRP A 188 16.38 -8.72 -6.29
CA TRP A 188 17.14 -8.96 -5.07
C TRP A 188 16.51 -10.10 -4.25
N THR A 189 15.20 -10.07 -4.08
CA THR A 189 14.44 -11.12 -3.38
C THR A 189 14.65 -12.48 -4.04
N GLN A 190 14.56 -12.56 -5.36
CA GLN A 190 14.81 -13.80 -6.11
C GLN A 190 16.20 -14.39 -5.85
N ARG A 191 17.24 -13.55 -5.73
CA ARG A 191 18.62 -14.03 -5.51
C ARG A 191 18.93 -14.37 -4.06
N ASN A 192 18.30 -13.69 -3.09
CA ASN A 192 18.78 -13.69 -1.72
C ASN A 192 17.82 -14.31 -0.71
N ILE A 193 16.51 -14.37 -1.00
CA ILE A 193 15.51 -14.71 0.02
C ILE A 193 15.66 -16.13 0.57
N GLY A 194 16.27 -17.02 -0.19
CA GLY A 194 16.61 -18.39 0.25
C GLY A 194 17.52 -18.40 1.48
N ALA A 195 18.47 -17.46 1.58
CA ALA A 195 19.35 -17.33 2.72
C ALA A 195 18.59 -16.92 4.00
N PHE A 196 17.44 -16.24 3.86
CA PHE A 196 16.54 -15.88 4.94
C PHE A 196 15.45 -16.92 5.21
N GLY A 197 15.52 -18.08 4.54
CA GLY A 197 14.56 -19.18 4.69
C GLY A 197 13.32 -19.06 3.81
N GLY A 198 13.28 -18.12 2.88
CA GLY A 198 12.17 -17.95 1.93
C GLY A 198 12.34 -18.78 0.66
N ASP A 199 11.25 -18.98 -0.06
CA ASP A 199 11.18 -19.67 -1.34
C ASP A 199 11.02 -18.65 -2.46
N ALA A 200 12.06 -18.44 -3.26
CA ALA A 200 12.03 -17.54 -4.40
C ALA A 200 10.97 -17.91 -5.46
N GLY A 201 10.60 -19.18 -5.56
CA GLY A 201 9.53 -19.66 -6.45
C GLY A 201 8.12 -19.38 -5.95
N ARG A 202 7.96 -18.91 -4.71
CA ARG A 202 6.66 -18.64 -4.06
C ARG A 202 6.57 -17.24 -3.50
N VAL A 203 6.96 -16.24 -4.29
CA VAL A 203 6.83 -14.83 -3.96
C VAL A 203 5.44 -14.34 -4.38
N THR A 204 4.67 -13.78 -3.46
CA THR A 204 3.42 -13.06 -3.73
C THR A 204 3.69 -11.57 -3.55
N ILE A 205 3.53 -10.78 -4.60
CA ILE A 205 3.58 -9.31 -4.51
C ILE A 205 2.27 -8.81 -3.93
N ALA A 206 2.35 -7.84 -3.04
CA ALA A 206 1.20 -7.25 -2.37
C ALA A 206 1.39 -5.74 -2.21
N GLY A 207 0.32 -4.98 -2.30
CA GLY A 207 0.38 -3.54 -2.07
C GLY A 207 -1.00 -2.92 -1.96
N GLU A 208 -1.05 -1.79 -1.29
CA GLU A 208 -2.26 -0.99 -1.09
C GLU A 208 -2.10 0.35 -1.79
N SER A 209 -3.21 0.93 -2.31
CA SER A 209 -3.23 2.25 -2.95
C SER A 209 -2.23 2.35 -4.12
N ALA A 210 -1.28 3.27 -4.09
CA ALA A 210 -0.19 3.34 -5.06
C ALA A 210 0.64 2.04 -5.13
N GLY A 211 0.76 1.30 -4.01
CA GLY A 211 1.32 -0.06 -3.99
C GLY A 211 0.46 -1.05 -4.76
N GLY A 212 -0.86 -0.97 -4.66
CA GLY A 212 -1.80 -1.74 -5.46
C GLY A 212 -1.73 -1.41 -6.96
N HIS A 213 -1.62 -0.12 -7.30
CA HIS A 213 -1.36 0.33 -8.68
C HIS A 213 -0.01 -0.23 -9.20
N SER A 214 1.02 -0.24 -8.33
CA SER A 214 2.32 -0.85 -8.64
C SER A 214 2.19 -2.34 -8.93
N VAL A 215 1.40 -3.07 -8.13
CA VAL A 215 1.15 -4.50 -8.38
C VAL A 215 0.51 -4.71 -9.76
N CYS A 216 -0.50 -3.89 -10.14
CA CYS A 216 -1.09 -3.97 -11.48
C CYS A 216 -0.08 -3.63 -12.58
N ALA A 217 0.77 -2.61 -12.39
CA ALA A 217 1.84 -2.28 -13.34
C ALA A 217 2.84 -3.43 -13.47
N LEU A 218 3.28 -4.04 -12.37
CA LEU A 218 4.19 -5.19 -12.38
C LEU A 218 3.58 -6.43 -13.05
N LEU A 219 2.27 -6.67 -12.88
CA LEU A 219 1.54 -7.72 -13.61
C LEU A 219 1.59 -7.49 -15.13
N SER A 220 1.74 -6.25 -15.57
CA SER A 220 1.77 -5.84 -16.98
C SER A 220 3.19 -5.61 -17.52
N SER A 221 4.21 -5.61 -16.65
CA SER A 221 5.62 -5.32 -16.98
C SER A 221 6.34 -6.55 -17.49
N PRO A 222 6.81 -6.60 -18.77
CA PRO A 222 7.58 -7.73 -19.27
C PRO A 222 8.85 -8.03 -18.46
N PRO A 223 9.64 -7.04 -17.97
CA PRO A 223 10.79 -7.27 -17.12
C PRO A 223 10.50 -7.91 -15.77
N ALA A 224 9.27 -7.83 -15.25
CA ALA A 224 8.86 -8.44 -13.99
C ALA A 224 8.45 -9.92 -14.13
N ARG A 225 8.44 -10.45 -15.37
CA ARG A 225 8.03 -11.83 -15.64
C ARG A 225 8.88 -12.85 -14.88
N GLY A 226 8.19 -13.74 -14.14
CA GLY A 226 8.84 -14.81 -13.38
C GLY A 226 9.42 -14.37 -12.04
N LEU A 227 9.28 -13.11 -11.64
CA LEU A 227 9.74 -12.62 -10.34
C LEU A 227 8.75 -12.87 -9.20
N PHE A 228 7.52 -13.28 -9.50
CA PHE A 228 6.48 -13.61 -8.51
C PHE A 228 5.51 -14.67 -9.04
N ALA A 229 4.84 -15.33 -8.11
CA ALA A 229 3.91 -16.44 -8.34
C ALA A 229 2.48 -16.15 -7.88
N GLY A 230 2.22 -15.00 -7.28
CA GLY A 230 0.92 -14.54 -6.82
C GLY A 230 0.88 -13.03 -6.66
N ALA A 231 -0.31 -12.43 -6.59
CA ALA A 231 -0.49 -11.00 -6.44
C ALA A 231 -1.67 -10.67 -5.51
N ILE A 232 -1.52 -9.60 -4.72
CA ILE A 232 -2.57 -9.02 -3.87
C ILE A 232 -2.66 -7.52 -4.20
N ILE A 233 -3.84 -7.07 -4.61
CA ILE A 233 -4.13 -5.65 -4.89
C ILE A 233 -5.15 -5.17 -3.87
N GLN A 234 -4.77 -4.24 -3.01
CA GLN A 234 -5.66 -3.61 -2.04
C GLN A 234 -5.90 -2.15 -2.47
N SER A 235 -7.16 -1.78 -2.66
CA SER A 235 -7.56 -0.40 -3.02
C SER A 235 -6.69 0.18 -4.14
N GLY A 236 -6.46 -0.63 -5.21
CA GLY A 236 -5.58 -0.28 -6.31
C GLY A 236 -6.16 -0.67 -7.66
N GLY A 237 -6.29 0.31 -8.56
CA GLY A 237 -6.64 0.07 -9.95
C GLY A 237 -5.42 -0.17 -10.84
N CYS A 238 -5.60 0.05 -12.12
CA CYS A 238 -4.55 -0.12 -13.15
C CYS A 238 -4.30 1.19 -13.94
N PRO A 239 -4.19 2.37 -13.29
CA PRO A 239 -3.98 3.63 -14.00
C PRO A 239 -2.54 3.75 -14.52
N SER A 240 -2.37 4.56 -15.54
CA SER A 240 -1.05 4.99 -16.03
C SER A 240 -1.16 6.31 -16.77
N LEU A 241 -0.08 7.06 -16.83
CA LEU A 241 0.07 8.18 -17.75
C LEU A 241 0.58 7.69 -19.10
N THR A 242 0.24 8.42 -20.15
CA THR A 242 0.95 8.34 -21.43
C THR A 242 2.29 9.08 -21.33
N VAL A 243 3.24 8.78 -22.22
CA VAL A 243 4.51 9.52 -22.31
C VAL A 243 4.25 11.03 -22.44
N ALA A 244 3.29 11.43 -23.29
CA ALA A 244 2.99 12.84 -23.51
C ALA A 244 2.50 13.55 -22.21
N GLN A 245 1.61 12.89 -21.45
CA GLN A 245 1.14 13.43 -20.16
C GLN A 245 2.27 13.53 -19.12
N ALA A 246 3.12 12.49 -19.05
CA ALA A 246 4.24 12.48 -18.11
C ALA A 246 5.29 13.55 -18.46
N THR A 247 5.60 13.72 -19.76
CA THR A 247 6.52 14.74 -20.24
C THR A 247 5.98 16.15 -19.95
N ALA A 248 4.69 16.41 -20.20
CA ALA A 248 4.09 17.72 -19.89
C ALA A 248 4.21 18.06 -18.39
N LYS A 249 3.86 17.12 -17.50
CA LYS A 249 4.06 17.29 -16.05
C LYS A 249 5.53 17.55 -15.69
N GLY A 250 6.45 16.88 -16.35
CA GLY A 250 7.88 17.06 -16.12
C GLY A 250 8.39 18.42 -16.59
N GLU A 251 7.87 18.95 -17.68
CA GLU A 251 8.18 20.32 -18.18
C GLU A 251 7.65 21.39 -17.22
N ASP A 252 6.44 21.22 -16.69
CA ASP A 252 5.89 22.10 -15.65
C ASP A 252 6.79 22.11 -14.41
N PHE A 253 7.20 20.91 -13.94
CA PHE A 253 8.15 20.79 -12.83
C PHE A 253 9.51 21.43 -13.15
N ALA A 254 10.07 21.20 -14.33
CA ALA A 254 11.33 21.81 -14.74
C ALA A 254 11.24 23.34 -14.76
N THR A 255 10.09 23.88 -15.16
CA THR A 255 9.82 25.32 -15.14
C THR A 255 9.73 25.84 -13.70
N ALA A 256 9.00 25.18 -12.81
CA ALA A 256 8.92 25.51 -11.38
C ALA A 256 10.29 25.45 -10.69
N ALA A 257 11.15 24.51 -11.13
CA ALA A 257 12.53 24.39 -10.65
C ALA A 257 13.51 25.39 -11.30
N GLY A 258 13.07 26.26 -12.21
CA GLY A 258 13.94 27.21 -12.93
C GLY A 258 14.89 26.53 -13.94
N CYS A 259 14.47 25.40 -14.52
CA CYS A 259 15.25 24.58 -15.47
C CYS A 259 14.50 24.36 -16.80
N SER A 260 13.78 25.37 -17.29
CA SER A 260 12.88 25.29 -18.44
C SER A 260 13.54 25.13 -19.81
N ALA A 261 14.87 25.31 -19.94
CA ALA A 261 15.56 25.16 -21.20
C ALA A 261 15.68 23.68 -21.61
N PRO A 262 14.94 23.15 -22.63
CA PRO A 262 14.82 21.73 -22.88
C PRO A 262 16.16 21.01 -23.07
N ALA A 263 17.10 21.60 -23.83
CA ALA A 263 18.42 21.02 -24.07
C ALA A 263 19.33 20.94 -22.82
N LYS A 264 19.02 21.68 -21.78
CA LYS A 264 19.81 21.76 -20.53
C LYS A 264 19.02 21.35 -19.29
N SER A 265 17.74 21.02 -19.43
CA SER A 265 16.83 20.74 -18.32
C SER A 265 17.40 19.66 -17.38
N VAL A 266 17.79 18.51 -17.90
CA VAL A 266 18.33 17.40 -17.09
C VAL A 266 19.61 17.79 -16.33
N SER A 267 20.56 18.49 -17.00
CA SER A 267 21.80 18.91 -16.34
C SER A 267 21.54 19.97 -15.28
N CYS A 268 20.65 20.92 -15.54
CA CYS A 268 20.19 21.92 -14.58
C CYS A 268 19.55 21.27 -13.35
N LEU A 269 18.58 20.38 -13.54
CA LEU A 269 17.88 19.67 -12.47
C LEU A 269 18.85 18.81 -11.63
N ARG A 270 19.81 18.12 -12.27
CA ARG A 270 20.81 17.30 -11.56
C ARG A 270 21.74 18.15 -10.69
N ALA A 271 22.03 19.38 -11.08
CA ALA A 271 22.89 20.28 -10.32
C ALA A 271 22.19 20.87 -9.07
N LYS A 272 20.85 20.82 -9.00
CA LYS A 272 20.11 21.39 -7.87
C LYS A 272 20.17 20.51 -6.62
N PRO A 273 20.21 21.14 -5.43
CA PRO A 273 20.00 20.44 -4.15
C PRO A 273 18.65 19.72 -4.14
N ALA A 274 18.61 18.56 -3.49
CA ALA A 274 17.42 17.70 -3.46
C ALA A 274 16.24 18.37 -2.76
N ASN A 275 16.47 19.18 -1.73
CA ASN A 275 15.43 19.93 -1.04
C ASN A 275 14.77 21.01 -1.93
N GLU A 276 15.54 21.66 -2.82
CA GLU A 276 14.97 22.62 -3.80
C GLU A 276 14.07 21.91 -4.81
N LEU A 277 14.50 20.73 -5.29
CA LEU A 277 13.71 19.91 -6.19
C LEU A 277 12.43 19.40 -5.50
N LEU A 278 12.51 19.03 -4.24
CA LEU A 278 11.35 18.58 -3.47
C LEU A 278 10.34 19.73 -3.31
N ALA A 279 10.82 20.94 -2.99
CA ALA A 279 9.96 22.13 -2.88
C ALA A 279 9.31 22.49 -4.21
N ALA A 280 10.08 22.49 -5.32
CA ALA A 280 9.55 22.73 -6.66
C ALA A 280 8.56 21.64 -7.11
N GLY A 281 8.69 20.43 -6.57
CA GLY A 281 7.85 19.27 -6.87
C GLY A 281 6.49 19.25 -6.18
N SER A 282 6.13 20.26 -5.39
CA SER A 282 4.83 20.31 -4.71
C SER A 282 3.65 20.24 -5.67
N GLY A 283 3.72 20.94 -6.82
CA GLY A 283 2.72 20.85 -7.87
C GLY A 283 2.73 19.51 -8.63
N PHE A 284 3.88 18.87 -8.74
CA PHE A 284 4.01 17.53 -9.35
C PHE A 284 3.36 16.45 -8.50
N THR A 285 3.42 16.61 -7.17
CA THR A 285 2.83 15.69 -6.19
C THR A 285 1.47 16.15 -5.68
N GLY A 286 0.93 17.22 -6.25
CA GLY A 286 -0.24 17.98 -5.78
C GLY A 286 -1.53 17.18 -5.71
N GLY A 287 -1.68 16.44 -4.62
CA GLY A 287 -2.86 15.64 -4.33
C GLY A 287 -2.89 14.30 -5.07
N ILE A 288 -3.76 13.43 -4.60
CA ILE A 288 -3.88 12.05 -5.10
C ILE A 288 -4.30 12.00 -6.57
N LEU A 289 -5.03 13.02 -7.05
CA LEU A 289 -5.60 13.06 -8.40
C LEU A 289 -4.66 13.66 -9.46
N SER A 290 -3.65 14.40 -9.05
CA SER A 290 -2.66 15.00 -9.95
C SER A 290 -1.25 14.45 -9.73
N GLY A 291 -1.11 13.46 -8.84
CA GLY A 291 0.16 12.86 -8.48
C GLY A 291 0.83 12.07 -9.60
N PRO A 292 2.02 11.57 -9.35
CA PRO A 292 2.72 10.70 -10.29
C PRO A 292 2.00 9.35 -10.41
N LEU A 293 2.07 8.78 -11.61
CA LEU A 293 1.60 7.43 -11.92
C LEU A 293 2.66 6.74 -12.80
N PRO A 294 2.66 5.40 -12.88
CA PRO A 294 3.47 4.69 -13.85
C PRO A 294 3.18 5.17 -15.28
N VAL A 295 4.23 5.26 -16.09
CA VAL A 295 4.14 5.74 -17.48
C VAL A 295 4.11 4.54 -18.43
N SER A 296 3.09 4.48 -19.27
CA SER A 296 2.95 3.45 -20.30
C SER A 296 3.39 3.94 -21.68
N GLY A 297 3.70 3.00 -22.59
CA GLY A 297 4.27 3.29 -23.89
C GLY A 297 5.80 3.31 -23.88
N VAL A 298 6.43 2.74 -22.86
CA VAL A 298 7.88 2.64 -22.64
C VAL A 298 8.28 1.16 -22.53
N PRO A 299 9.58 0.81 -22.67
CA PRO A 299 10.00 -0.60 -22.71
C PRO A 299 9.59 -1.43 -21.48
N GLU A 300 9.65 -0.85 -20.29
CA GLU A 300 9.27 -1.53 -19.05
C GLU A 300 7.76 -1.64 -18.84
N LEU A 301 6.96 -0.78 -19.51
CA LEU A 301 5.50 -0.80 -19.47
C LEU A 301 4.93 -0.45 -20.85
N PRO A 302 4.99 -1.37 -21.84
CA PRO A 302 4.68 -1.07 -23.24
C PRO A 302 3.19 -0.81 -23.50
N LEU A 303 2.31 -1.28 -22.62
CA LEU A 303 0.87 -1.04 -22.66
C LEU A 303 0.42 -0.37 -21.36
N ALA A 304 -0.63 0.42 -21.43
CA ALA A 304 -1.36 0.82 -20.22
C ALA A 304 -1.79 -0.44 -19.46
N PRO A 305 -1.56 -0.54 -18.14
CA PRO A 305 -1.88 -1.74 -17.36
C PRO A 305 -3.35 -2.17 -17.52
N SER A 306 -4.30 -1.22 -17.54
CA SER A 306 -5.72 -1.49 -17.83
C SER A 306 -5.94 -2.15 -19.19
N THR A 307 -5.22 -1.71 -20.22
CA THR A 307 -5.25 -2.31 -21.55
C THR A 307 -4.61 -3.70 -21.56
N ALA A 308 -3.49 -3.88 -20.84
CA ALA A 308 -2.83 -5.17 -20.71
C ALA A 308 -3.76 -6.21 -20.05
N VAL A 309 -4.47 -5.83 -18.97
CA VAL A 309 -5.48 -6.68 -18.32
C VAL A 309 -6.60 -7.03 -19.31
N ARG A 310 -7.20 -6.04 -19.94
CA ARG A 310 -8.31 -6.24 -20.90
C ARG A 310 -7.92 -7.17 -22.05
N THR A 311 -6.70 -7.04 -22.56
CA THR A 311 -6.20 -7.84 -23.71
C THR A 311 -5.52 -9.15 -23.28
N GLY A 312 -5.35 -9.41 -21.98
CA GLY A 312 -4.71 -10.61 -21.45
C GLY A 312 -3.19 -10.62 -21.58
N ARG A 313 -2.55 -9.46 -21.80
CA ARG A 313 -1.10 -9.31 -21.88
C ARG A 313 -0.49 -9.03 -20.50
N ILE A 314 -0.81 -9.91 -19.54
CA ILE A 314 -0.40 -9.85 -18.14
C ILE A 314 0.30 -11.13 -17.70
N HIS A 315 0.98 -11.09 -16.57
CA HIS A 315 1.46 -12.30 -15.90
C HIS A 315 0.27 -12.99 -15.24
N ASN A 316 -0.06 -14.19 -15.72
CA ASN A 316 -1.23 -14.94 -15.27
C ASN A 316 -0.92 -15.70 -13.98
N VAL A 317 -0.99 -15.01 -12.84
CA VAL A 317 -0.80 -15.55 -11.49
C VAL A 317 -2.08 -15.46 -10.68
N PRO A 318 -2.28 -16.29 -9.63
CA PRO A 318 -3.38 -16.12 -8.68
C PRO A 318 -3.45 -14.71 -8.13
N LEU A 319 -4.67 -14.18 -7.97
CA LEU A 319 -4.93 -12.81 -7.57
C LEU A 319 -5.95 -12.73 -6.42
N LEU A 320 -5.60 -11.98 -5.39
CA LEU A 320 -6.53 -11.44 -4.41
C LEU A 320 -6.64 -9.94 -4.65
N ILE A 321 -7.85 -9.43 -4.88
CA ILE A 321 -8.10 -8.02 -5.16
C ILE A 321 -9.29 -7.54 -4.34
N GLY A 322 -9.29 -6.30 -3.90
CA GLY A 322 -10.42 -5.70 -3.20
C GLY A 322 -10.16 -4.26 -2.80
N SER A 323 -11.13 -3.71 -2.10
CA SER A 323 -11.16 -2.31 -1.70
C SER A 323 -11.83 -2.14 -0.34
N THR A 324 -11.73 -0.94 0.21
CA THR A 324 -12.64 -0.49 1.26
C THR A 324 -13.97 -0.05 0.63
N ARG A 325 -15.04 0.00 1.44
CA ARG A 325 -16.39 0.33 0.95
C ARG A 325 -16.55 1.80 0.60
N ASP A 326 -16.02 2.68 1.44
CA ASP A 326 -16.20 4.14 1.34
C ASP A 326 -14.87 4.81 0.98
N GLU A 327 -14.21 4.29 -0.06
CA GLU A 327 -12.83 4.59 -0.51
C GLU A 327 -12.48 6.08 -0.48
N VAL A 328 -13.34 6.92 -1.04
CA VAL A 328 -13.01 8.31 -1.29
C VAL A 328 -13.74 9.29 -0.37
N ARG A 329 -14.49 8.81 0.62
CA ARG A 329 -15.34 9.65 1.47
C ARG A 329 -14.57 10.77 2.17
N GLN A 330 -13.37 10.52 2.65
CA GLN A 330 -12.55 11.55 3.29
C GLN A 330 -12.07 12.62 2.31
N TRP A 331 -11.89 12.30 1.03
CA TRP A 331 -11.51 13.28 0.00
C TRP A 331 -12.69 14.14 -0.47
N ALA A 332 -13.91 13.78 -0.12
CA ALA A 332 -15.10 14.58 -0.36
C ALA A 332 -15.33 15.68 0.72
N LEU A 333 -14.52 15.73 1.78
CA LEU A 333 -14.63 16.73 2.86
C LEU A 333 -14.62 18.21 2.39
N PRO A 334 -13.96 18.61 1.29
CA PRO A 334 -14.12 19.97 0.77
C PRO A 334 -15.58 20.39 0.51
N PHE A 335 -16.49 19.43 0.40
CA PHE A 335 -17.94 19.65 0.24
C PHE A 335 -18.72 19.64 1.56
N ALA A 336 -18.06 19.64 2.74
CA ALA A 336 -18.73 19.51 4.03
C ALA A 336 -19.77 20.62 4.32
N ASN A 337 -19.56 21.81 3.75
CA ASN A 337 -20.48 22.95 3.89
C ASN A 337 -21.22 23.27 2.59
N ALA A 338 -21.24 22.36 1.61
CA ALA A 338 -21.85 22.63 0.33
C ALA A 338 -23.39 22.55 0.40
N THR A 339 -24.05 23.51 -0.25
CA THR A 339 -25.49 23.46 -0.46
C THR A 339 -25.86 22.46 -1.56
N LYS A 340 -27.15 22.18 -1.68
CA LYS A 340 -27.68 21.34 -2.77
C LYS A 340 -27.27 21.89 -4.14
N GLU A 341 -27.40 23.21 -4.36
CA GLU A 341 -27.09 23.85 -5.62
C GLU A 341 -25.59 23.81 -5.95
N GLN A 342 -24.73 23.84 -4.91
CA GLN A 342 -23.29 23.70 -5.07
C GLN A 342 -22.91 22.25 -5.40
N TYR A 343 -23.55 21.25 -4.78
CA TYR A 343 -23.41 19.85 -5.12
C TYR A 343 -23.83 19.59 -6.58
N GLU A 344 -25.01 20.02 -6.98
CA GLU A 344 -25.53 19.86 -8.35
C GLU A 344 -24.61 20.55 -9.37
N ARG A 345 -24.06 21.72 -9.04
CA ARG A 345 -23.07 22.41 -9.86
C ARG A 345 -21.76 21.63 -9.99
N ALA A 346 -21.26 21.05 -8.89
CA ALA A 346 -20.05 20.21 -8.92
C ALA A 346 -20.23 19.00 -9.85
N VAL A 347 -21.36 18.30 -9.75
CA VAL A 347 -21.70 17.19 -10.64
C VAL A 347 -21.81 17.66 -12.10
N GLY A 348 -22.39 18.84 -12.33
CA GLY A 348 -22.47 19.45 -13.68
C GLY A 348 -21.10 19.77 -14.27
N LEU A 349 -20.19 20.32 -13.46
CA LEU A 349 -18.81 20.62 -13.87
C LEU A 349 -18.01 19.35 -14.20
N GLU A 350 -18.21 18.29 -13.44
CA GLU A 350 -17.45 17.05 -13.56
C GLU A 350 -17.96 16.14 -14.69
N PHE A 351 -19.28 16.02 -14.83
CA PHE A 351 -19.89 15.02 -15.72
C PHE A 351 -20.61 15.61 -16.94
N GLY A 352 -20.72 16.93 -17.03
CA GLY A 352 -21.28 17.60 -18.19
C GLY A 352 -22.68 17.07 -18.57
N ALA A 353 -22.81 16.55 -19.78
CA ALA A 353 -24.08 16.05 -20.30
C ALA A 353 -24.67 14.85 -19.52
N GLN A 354 -23.88 14.17 -18.68
CA GLN A 354 -24.37 13.04 -17.87
C GLN A 354 -24.90 13.49 -16.50
N ALA A 355 -24.74 14.75 -16.13
CA ALA A 355 -25.04 15.26 -14.79
C ALA A 355 -26.47 14.96 -14.33
N ASP A 356 -27.48 15.20 -15.16
CA ASP A 356 -28.90 14.98 -14.79
C ASP A 356 -29.18 13.51 -14.46
N ALA A 357 -28.61 12.60 -15.24
CA ALA A 357 -28.76 11.16 -15.00
C ALA A 357 -28.07 10.76 -13.70
N ILE A 358 -26.88 11.30 -13.41
CA ILE A 358 -26.14 11.02 -12.17
C ILE A 358 -26.88 11.60 -10.96
N LEU A 359 -27.36 12.83 -11.03
CA LEU A 359 -28.16 13.47 -9.96
C LEU A 359 -29.45 12.71 -9.65
N ALA A 360 -30.05 12.05 -10.64
CA ALA A 360 -31.21 11.18 -10.42
C ALA A 360 -30.84 9.91 -9.63
N HIS A 361 -29.64 9.39 -9.78
CA HIS A 361 -29.14 8.22 -9.03
C HIS A 361 -28.58 8.58 -7.65
N TYR A 362 -28.02 9.79 -7.49
CA TYR A 362 -27.44 10.30 -6.24
C TYR A 362 -28.11 11.61 -5.81
N PRO A 363 -29.43 11.61 -5.54
CA PRO A 363 -30.12 12.84 -5.16
C PRO A 363 -29.64 13.33 -3.79
N TYR A 364 -29.36 14.62 -3.67
CA TYR A 364 -28.97 15.26 -2.39
C TYR A 364 -29.91 14.90 -1.24
N SER A 365 -31.22 14.78 -1.52
CA SER A 365 -32.24 14.46 -0.53
C SER A 365 -32.21 13.02 -0.01
N ALA A 366 -31.39 12.15 -0.59
CA ALA A 366 -31.22 10.78 -0.07
C ALA A 366 -30.38 10.76 1.22
N TYR A 367 -29.70 11.86 1.55
CA TYR A 367 -28.79 11.93 2.69
C TYR A 367 -29.34 12.91 3.73
N ASP A 368 -29.98 12.36 4.79
CA ASP A 368 -30.47 13.14 5.93
C ASP A 368 -29.32 13.47 6.90
N SER A 369 -28.48 14.41 6.52
CA SER A 369 -27.26 14.76 7.27
C SER A 369 -26.87 16.22 6.97
N PRO A 370 -26.21 16.93 7.94
CA PRO A 370 -25.56 18.20 7.65
C PRO A 370 -24.44 18.08 6.60
N TYR A 371 -23.96 16.86 6.32
CA TYR A 371 -22.94 16.55 5.31
C TYR A 371 -23.52 15.91 4.04
N ALA A 372 -24.78 16.16 3.71
CA ALA A 372 -25.48 15.54 2.60
C ALA A 372 -24.71 15.64 1.27
N ALA A 373 -24.14 16.82 0.95
CA ALA A 373 -23.33 17.02 -0.25
C ALA A 373 -22.07 16.13 -0.26
N THR A 374 -21.37 16.04 0.88
CA THR A 374 -20.19 15.18 1.02
C THR A 374 -20.53 13.72 0.79
N TYR A 375 -21.61 13.23 1.42
CA TYR A 375 -22.03 11.84 1.25
C TYR A 375 -22.51 11.55 -0.16
N ALA A 376 -23.24 12.47 -0.79
CA ALA A 376 -23.71 12.29 -2.16
C ALA A 376 -22.53 12.25 -3.15
N ILE A 377 -21.57 13.19 -3.03
CA ILE A 377 -20.42 13.25 -3.93
C ILE A 377 -19.45 12.09 -3.67
N SER A 378 -19.25 11.69 -2.40
CA SER A 378 -18.42 10.52 -2.12
C SER A 378 -19.03 9.25 -2.67
N ALA A 379 -20.34 9.03 -2.52
CA ALA A 379 -21.00 7.83 -3.02
C ALA A 379 -20.86 7.69 -4.54
N LEU A 380 -21.02 8.78 -5.29
CA LEU A 380 -20.84 8.72 -6.74
C LEU A 380 -19.37 8.50 -7.14
N TRP A 381 -18.40 9.00 -6.36
CA TRP A 381 -16.97 8.75 -6.59
C TRP A 381 -16.57 7.34 -6.16
N ASP A 382 -17.12 6.82 -5.04
CA ASP A 382 -16.91 5.45 -4.56
C ASP A 382 -17.41 4.41 -5.57
N ASP A 383 -18.52 4.70 -6.27
CA ASP A 383 -19.14 3.77 -7.20
C ASP A 383 -18.53 3.85 -8.60
N SER A 384 -18.17 5.04 -9.05
CA SER A 384 -17.61 5.29 -10.38
C SER A 384 -16.13 4.89 -10.49
N SER A 385 -15.46 5.32 -11.52
CA SER A 385 -14.01 5.18 -11.70
C SER A 385 -13.32 6.52 -11.95
N VAL A 386 -13.99 7.62 -11.62
CA VAL A 386 -13.45 8.96 -11.86
C VAL A 386 -12.23 9.28 -11.00
N PHE A 387 -12.13 8.67 -9.82
CA PHE A 387 -11.12 8.98 -8.83
C PHE A 387 -9.90 8.04 -8.94
N TYR A 388 -8.91 8.35 -9.78
CA TYR A 388 -7.62 7.61 -9.92
C TYR A 388 -7.73 6.09 -10.10
N GLY A 389 -8.86 5.63 -10.62
CA GLY A 389 -9.10 4.20 -10.69
C GLY A 389 -9.43 3.57 -9.35
N LEU A 390 -9.80 4.36 -8.36
CA LEU A 390 -10.46 3.94 -7.14
C LEU A 390 -11.96 4.02 -7.40
N GLY A 391 -12.67 2.92 -7.32
CA GLY A 391 -14.13 2.90 -7.51
C GLY A 391 -14.66 1.49 -7.61
N GLY A 392 -15.79 1.24 -6.93
CA GLY A 392 -16.36 -0.09 -6.78
C GLY A 392 -16.61 -0.80 -8.10
N CYS A 393 -17.26 -0.12 -9.04
CA CYS A 393 -17.56 -0.72 -10.34
C CYS A 393 -16.32 -1.02 -11.17
N GLN A 394 -15.27 -0.18 -11.04
CA GLN A 394 -13.99 -0.46 -11.69
C GLN A 394 -13.31 -1.69 -11.09
N TYR A 395 -13.30 -1.82 -9.75
CA TYR A 395 -12.72 -2.99 -9.09
C TYR A 395 -13.44 -4.27 -9.50
N GLN A 396 -14.78 -4.25 -9.55
CA GLN A 396 -15.57 -5.38 -10.00
C GLN A 396 -15.25 -5.75 -11.46
N ASN A 397 -15.22 -4.77 -12.36
CA ASN A 397 -14.90 -4.97 -13.78
C ASN A 397 -13.48 -5.50 -13.97
N LEU A 398 -12.51 -4.96 -13.24
CA LEU A 398 -11.13 -5.39 -13.26
C LEU A 398 -11.00 -6.84 -12.76
N THR A 399 -11.68 -7.16 -11.64
CA THR A 399 -11.73 -8.52 -11.08
C THR A 399 -12.32 -9.52 -12.07
N ALA A 400 -13.40 -9.16 -12.74
CA ALA A 400 -14.03 -9.99 -13.77
C ALA A 400 -13.07 -10.28 -14.95
N GLN A 401 -12.31 -9.27 -15.39
CA GLN A 401 -11.32 -9.41 -16.45
C GLN A 401 -10.16 -10.34 -16.05
N PHE A 402 -9.67 -10.24 -14.81
CA PHE A 402 -8.68 -11.17 -14.27
C PHE A 402 -9.26 -12.58 -14.14
N ALA A 403 -10.45 -12.72 -13.54
CA ALA A 403 -11.09 -14.01 -13.32
C ALA A 403 -11.41 -14.76 -14.62
N ALA A 404 -11.69 -14.05 -15.70
CA ALA A 404 -11.88 -14.66 -17.01
C ALA A 404 -10.66 -15.50 -17.47
N ARG A 405 -9.45 -15.15 -17.01
CA ARG A 405 -8.19 -15.79 -17.41
C ARG A 405 -7.58 -16.63 -16.28
N GLN A 406 -7.71 -16.17 -15.03
CA GLN A 406 -7.15 -16.80 -13.85
C GLN A 406 -8.28 -17.25 -12.90
N PRO A 407 -8.56 -18.57 -12.81
CA PRO A 407 -9.64 -19.09 -11.97
C PRO A 407 -9.40 -18.87 -10.47
N ARG A 408 -8.13 -18.72 -10.05
CA ARG A 408 -7.77 -18.39 -8.65
C ARG A 408 -7.71 -16.88 -8.49
N THR A 409 -8.80 -16.19 -8.82
CA THR A 409 -9.04 -14.78 -8.57
C THR A 409 -10.08 -14.67 -7.46
N TYR A 410 -9.77 -13.92 -6.43
CA TYR A 410 -10.61 -13.72 -5.24
C TYR A 410 -10.86 -12.23 -5.07
N PHE A 411 -12.08 -11.87 -4.66
CA PHE A 411 -12.50 -10.48 -4.50
C PHE A 411 -13.04 -10.24 -3.11
N TYR A 412 -12.74 -9.05 -2.53
CA TYR A 412 -13.27 -8.62 -1.24
C TYR A 412 -13.69 -7.16 -1.23
N GLU A 413 -14.52 -6.84 -0.26
CA GLU A 413 -14.81 -5.49 0.21
C GLU A 413 -14.58 -5.44 1.72
N PHE A 414 -13.79 -4.48 2.19
CA PHE A 414 -13.63 -4.21 3.60
C PHE A 414 -14.80 -3.34 4.04
N ASP A 415 -15.67 -3.91 4.85
CA ASP A 415 -17.04 -3.48 5.09
C ASP A 415 -17.27 -3.03 6.56
N ASP A 416 -16.20 -2.92 7.38
CA ASP A 416 -16.32 -2.40 8.74
C ASP A 416 -16.92 -0.98 8.69
N PRO A 417 -18.09 -0.75 9.30
CA PRO A 417 -18.74 0.55 9.21
C PRO A 417 -18.01 1.66 10.00
N HIS A 418 -17.19 1.29 11.00
CA HIS A 418 -16.55 2.23 11.91
C HIS A 418 -15.10 1.83 12.24
N PRO A 419 -14.22 1.68 11.24
CA PRO A 419 -12.82 1.38 11.51
C PRO A 419 -12.16 2.55 12.22
N PRO A 420 -11.18 2.31 13.12
CA PRO A 420 -10.48 3.39 13.79
C PRO A 420 -9.72 4.26 12.78
N THR A 421 -9.81 5.57 12.96
CA THR A 421 -9.11 6.56 12.14
C THR A 421 -8.33 7.53 13.03
N LEU A 422 -7.20 8.02 12.51
CA LEU A 422 -6.44 9.13 13.10
C LEU A 422 -6.72 10.46 12.37
N ALA A 423 -7.52 10.41 11.31
CA ALA A 423 -7.90 11.61 10.57
C ALA A 423 -8.84 12.48 11.43
N THR A 424 -8.57 13.79 11.46
CA THR A 424 -9.48 14.76 12.06
C THR A 424 -10.62 15.00 11.09
N THR A 425 -11.84 14.67 11.50
CA THR A 425 -13.07 14.90 10.74
C THR A 425 -13.99 15.86 11.48
N PRO A 426 -14.89 16.55 10.79
CA PRO A 426 -15.90 17.39 11.44
C PRO A 426 -16.76 16.59 12.42
N ALA A 427 -17.24 17.26 13.48
CA ALA A 427 -18.07 16.60 14.48
C ALA A 427 -19.35 16.01 13.87
N GLY A 428 -19.61 14.73 14.13
CA GLY A 428 -20.77 14.00 13.60
C GLY A 428 -20.61 13.55 12.15
N PHE A 429 -19.44 13.72 11.55
CA PHE A 429 -19.15 13.13 10.24
C PHE A 429 -18.79 11.66 10.38
N ASP A 430 -19.52 10.80 9.68
CA ASP A 430 -19.23 9.37 9.58
C ASP A 430 -18.31 9.08 8.39
N SER A 431 -17.10 8.66 8.66
CA SER A 431 -16.11 8.31 7.62
C SER A 431 -16.42 6.99 6.92
N GLY A 432 -17.27 6.13 7.49
CA GLY A 432 -17.47 4.77 6.99
C GLY A 432 -16.16 3.98 6.98
N ALA A 433 -15.97 3.15 5.98
CA ALA A 433 -14.74 2.41 5.70
C ALA A 433 -13.87 3.16 4.66
N PRO A 434 -13.13 4.22 5.05
CA PRO A 434 -12.41 5.04 4.09
C PRO A 434 -11.14 4.33 3.59
N HIS A 435 -10.54 4.86 2.53
CA HIS A 435 -9.28 4.37 1.96
C HIS A 435 -8.21 4.09 3.02
N ALA A 436 -7.52 2.96 2.87
CA ALA A 436 -6.45 2.49 3.76
C ALA A 436 -6.89 2.12 5.20
N SER A 437 -8.21 2.16 5.52
CA SER A 437 -8.68 1.84 6.88
C SER A 437 -8.46 0.38 7.27
N GLU A 438 -8.36 -0.54 6.31
CA GLU A 438 -8.07 -1.96 6.52
C GLU A 438 -6.61 -2.23 6.91
N LEU A 439 -5.70 -1.28 6.67
CA LEU A 439 -4.27 -1.47 6.96
C LEU A 439 -3.99 -1.70 8.44
N GLY A 440 -4.71 -1.01 9.33
CA GLY A 440 -4.60 -1.20 10.77
C GLY A 440 -5.04 -2.60 11.26
N TYR A 441 -5.73 -3.38 10.42
CA TYR A 441 -6.11 -4.78 10.70
C TYR A 441 -5.03 -5.78 10.26
N LEU A 442 -4.14 -5.38 9.37
CA LEU A 442 -3.07 -6.23 8.85
C LEU A 442 -1.71 -5.90 9.47
N TRP A 443 -1.46 -4.64 9.77
CA TRP A 443 -0.16 -4.14 10.20
C TRP A 443 -0.24 -3.48 11.59
N PRO A 444 0.81 -3.59 12.44
CA PRO A 444 0.85 -2.94 13.73
C PRO A 444 1.08 -1.42 13.57
N MET A 445 0.01 -0.71 13.32
CA MET A 445 -0.05 0.76 13.18
C MET A 445 -0.66 1.42 14.43
N GLU A 446 -0.69 2.74 14.50
CA GLU A 446 -1.37 3.43 15.61
C GLU A 446 -2.86 3.10 15.64
N THR A 447 -3.51 2.99 14.48
CA THR A 447 -4.93 2.58 14.38
C THR A 447 -5.16 1.16 14.90
N SER A 448 -4.21 0.23 14.76
CA SER A 448 -4.37 -1.14 15.26
C SER A 448 -4.50 -1.21 16.79
N LYS A 449 -3.99 -0.20 17.50
CA LYS A 449 -4.11 -0.08 18.97
C LYS A 449 -5.51 0.35 19.42
N LEU A 450 -6.34 0.82 18.52
CA LEU A 450 -7.68 1.35 18.75
C LEU A 450 -8.79 0.35 18.38
N LEU A 451 -8.44 -0.84 17.88
CA LEU A 451 -9.39 -1.87 17.49
C LEU A 451 -10.19 -2.38 18.69
N THR A 452 -11.52 -2.44 18.54
CA THR A 452 -12.41 -3.12 19.49
C THR A 452 -12.14 -4.63 19.50
N PRO A 453 -12.67 -5.39 20.48
CA PRO A 453 -12.52 -6.85 20.47
C PRO A 453 -13.02 -7.52 19.19
N GLU A 454 -14.15 -7.07 18.62
CA GLU A 454 -14.74 -7.58 17.37
C GLU A 454 -13.85 -7.23 16.17
N GLN A 455 -13.31 -6.02 16.15
CA GLN A 455 -12.34 -5.59 15.12
C GLN A 455 -11.02 -6.35 15.23
N GLN A 456 -10.55 -6.71 16.42
CA GLN A 456 -9.39 -7.58 16.63
C GLN A 456 -9.63 -9.00 16.12
N GLN A 457 -10.86 -9.52 16.22
CA GLN A 457 -11.25 -10.80 15.61
C GLN A 457 -11.16 -10.70 14.09
N LEU A 458 -11.71 -9.65 13.47
CA LEU A 458 -11.55 -9.39 12.04
C LEU A 458 -10.07 -9.26 11.64
N SER A 459 -9.27 -8.50 12.39
CA SER A 459 -7.82 -8.38 12.16
C SER A 459 -7.15 -9.75 12.13
N THR A 460 -7.45 -10.61 13.12
CA THR A 460 -6.93 -11.97 13.17
C THR A 460 -7.36 -12.79 11.95
N ALA A 461 -8.62 -12.67 11.53
CA ALA A 461 -9.15 -13.35 10.36
C ALA A 461 -8.46 -12.86 9.08
N MET A 462 -8.31 -11.54 8.88
CA MET A 462 -7.66 -10.95 7.72
C MET A 462 -6.20 -11.38 7.62
N VAL A 463 -5.43 -11.32 8.71
CA VAL A 463 -4.03 -11.80 8.74
C VAL A 463 -3.94 -13.27 8.30
N ARG A 464 -4.89 -14.11 8.70
CA ARG A 464 -4.94 -15.52 8.31
C ARG A 464 -5.36 -15.71 6.85
N TYR A 465 -6.32 -14.96 6.34
CA TYR A 465 -6.74 -15.00 4.93
C TYR A 465 -5.60 -14.60 3.99
N TRP A 466 -4.91 -13.49 4.26
CA TRP A 466 -3.75 -13.04 3.48
C TRP A 466 -2.62 -14.08 3.51
N GLY A 467 -2.30 -14.58 4.70
CA GLY A 467 -1.31 -15.63 4.86
C GLY A 467 -1.67 -16.94 4.16
N ALA A 468 -2.94 -17.36 4.18
CA ALA A 468 -3.42 -18.53 3.45
C ALA A 468 -3.27 -18.34 1.93
N PHE A 469 -3.62 -17.15 1.42
CA PHE A 469 -3.43 -16.82 0.01
C PHE A 469 -1.96 -16.86 -0.40
N VAL A 470 -1.05 -16.27 0.39
CA VAL A 470 0.41 -16.32 0.13
C VAL A 470 0.92 -17.75 0.13
N LYS A 471 0.41 -18.62 1.01
CA LYS A 471 0.83 -20.03 1.11
C LYS A 471 0.28 -20.93 0.01
N HIS A 472 -0.98 -20.72 -0.37
CA HIS A 472 -1.75 -21.71 -1.12
C HIS A 472 -2.39 -21.14 -2.40
N ALA A 473 -2.24 -19.83 -2.66
CA ALA A 473 -2.97 -19.12 -3.70
C ALA A 473 -4.51 -19.30 -3.57
N ASN A 474 -4.96 -19.42 -2.31
CA ASN A 474 -6.35 -19.54 -1.89
C ASN A 474 -6.49 -18.95 -0.48
N PRO A 475 -7.33 -17.94 -0.26
CA PRO A 475 -7.47 -17.33 1.04
C PRO A 475 -8.26 -18.19 2.05
N THR A 476 -9.05 -19.16 1.59
CA THR A 476 -9.83 -20.02 2.50
C THR A 476 -8.92 -20.75 3.50
N THR A 477 -9.24 -20.64 4.77
CA THR A 477 -8.51 -21.28 5.88
C THR A 477 -9.46 -21.81 6.94
N GLY A 478 -9.07 -22.88 7.66
CA GLY A 478 -9.95 -23.54 8.63
C GLY A 478 -10.41 -22.63 9.76
N GLY A 479 -11.67 -22.77 10.19
CA GLY A 479 -12.28 -21.99 11.27
C GLY A 479 -12.66 -20.56 10.92
N LEU A 480 -12.61 -20.17 9.64
CA LEU A 480 -13.12 -18.91 9.13
C LEU A 480 -14.13 -19.17 7.99
N ALA A 481 -14.91 -18.15 7.61
CA ALA A 481 -15.80 -18.24 6.48
C ALA A 481 -15.05 -18.65 5.21
N ALA A 482 -15.63 -19.58 4.43
CA ALA A 482 -15.02 -20.00 3.17
C ALA A 482 -15.04 -18.84 2.17
N TRP A 483 -13.92 -18.64 1.49
CA TRP A 483 -13.77 -17.59 0.49
C TRP A 483 -13.73 -18.19 -0.92
N PRO A 484 -14.87 -18.27 -1.63
CA PRO A 484 -14.92 -18.82 -2.97
C PRO A 484 -14.19 -17.93 -3.98
N SER A 485 -13.73 -18.51 -5.09
CA SER A 485 -13.18 -17.72 -6.17
C SER A 485 -14.27 -16.85 -6.82
N TYR A 486 -13.88 -15.71 -7.38
CA TYR A 486 -14.81 -14.77 -8.03
C TYR A 486 -15.62 -15.42 -9.19
N ARG A 487 -15.08 -16.45 -9.84
CA ARG A 487 -15.80 -17.20 -10.87
C ARG A 487 -17.10 -17.85 -10.39
N SER A 488 -17.26 -18.06 -9.08
CA SER A 488 -18.53 -18.53 -8.50
C SER A 488 -19.60 -17.44 -8.42
N GLY A 489 -19.29 -16.20 -8.85
CA GLY A 489 -20.17 -15.05 -8.75
C GLY A 489 -20.29 -14.54 -7.31
N THR A 490 -19.20 -14.58 -6.53
CA THR A 490 -19.18 -14.18 -5.12
C THR A 490 -17.98 -13.28 -4.80
N TYR A 491 -18.13 -12.46 -3.76
CA TYR A 491 -17.06 -11.71 -3.11
C TYR A 491 -17.12 -11.93 -1.60
N MET A 492 -16.05 -11.60 -0.89
CA MET A 492 -16.01 -11.63 0.57
C MET A 492 -16.27 -10.23 1.12
N SER A 493 -17.35 -10.08 1.89
CA SER A 493 -17.57 -8.91 2.74
C SER A 493 -16.88 -9.15 4.07
N LEU A 494 -15.90 -8.29 4.40
CA LEU A 494 -15.08 -8.38 5.61
C LEU A 494 -15.66 -7.46 6.69
N LEU A 495 -16.23 -8.06 7.73
CA LEU A 495 -16.93 -7.40 8.82
C LEU A 495 -16.34 -7.76 10.18
N PRO A 496 -16.42 -6.87 11.19
CA PRO A 496 -16.03 -7.15 12.56
C PRO A 496 -16.68 -8.40 13.15
N GLY A 497 -16.06 -9.00 14.14
CA GLY A 497 -16.50 -10.27 14.73
C GLY A 497 -16.40 -11.43 13.75
N ASP A 498 -17.39 -12.33 13.81
CA ASP A 498 -17.52 -13.50 12.93
C ASP A 498 -18.49 -13.24 11.75
N ASP A 499 -18.82 -11.96 11.48
CA ASP A 499 -19.86 -11.59 10.50
C ASP A 499 -19.35 -11.56 9.05
N SER A 500 -18.04 -11.74 8.85
CA SER A 500 -17.46 -11.84 7.49
C SER A 500 -18.09 -13.00 6.71
N GLN A 501 -18.55 -12.72 5.47
CA GLN A 501 -19.29 -13.69 4.68
C GLN A 501 -19.07 -13.53 3.17
N ALA A 502 -19.21 -14.66 2.47
CA ALA A 502 -19.23 -14.65 1.01
C ALA A 502 -20.61 -14.26 0.50
N LEU A 503 -20.72 -13.15 -0.21
CA LEU A 503 -21.95 -12.63 -0.79
C LEU A 503 -21.93 -12.78 -2.31
N LYS A 504 -23.10 -12.70 -2.95
CA LYS A 504 -23.20 -12.65 -4.41
C LYS A 504 -22.59 -11.36 -4.95
N SER A 505 -21.83 -11.43 -6.02
CA SER A 505 -21.25 -10.26 -6.67
C SER A 505 -22.28 -9.28 -7.22
N THR A 506 -23.55 -9.73 -7.39
CA THR A 506 -24.68 -8.84 -7.70
C THR A 506 -25.02 -7.92 -6.54
N VAL A 507 -24.88 -8.37 -5.27
CA VAL A 507 -25.07 -7.50 -4.09
C VAL A 507 -24.06 -6.34 -4.11
N TYR A 508 -22.80 -6.63 -4.47
CA TYR A 508 -21.78 -5.61 -4.66
C TYR A 508 -22.15 -4.65 -5.80
N ALA A 509 -22.54 -5.22 -6.98
CA ALA A 509 -22.92 -4.44 -8.14
C ALA A 509 -24.12 -3.53 -7.88
N ASP A 510 -25.11 -4.01 -7.13
CA ASP A 510 -26.32 -3.25 -6.77
C ASP A 510 -25.98 -2.12 -5.78
N ARG A 511 -25.13 -2.40 -4.77
CA ARG A 511 -24.65 -1.41 -3.79
C ARG A 511 -23.94 -0.23 -4.48
N HIS A 512 -23.05 -0.55 -5.41
CA HIS A 512 -22.25 0.44 -6.15
C HIS A 512 -22.91 0.92 -7.46
N GLN A 513 -24.17 0.60 -7.69
CA GLN A 513 -24.91 0.99 -8.89
C GLN A 513 -24.19 0.70 -10.22
N CYS A 514 -23.47 -0.44 -10.28
CA CYS A 514 -22.57 -0.72 -11.41
C CYS A 514 -23.30 -0.91 -12.74
N SER A 515 -24.58 -1.31 -12.74
CA SER A 515 -25.39 -1.34 -13.97
C SER A 515 -25.54 0.05 -14.59
N PHE A 516 -25.74 1.08 -13.76
CA PHE A 516 -25.81 2.47 -14.20
C PHE A 516 -24.44 2.95 -14.71
N TRP A 517 -23.39 2.84 -13.89
CA TRP A 517 -22.05 3.32 -14.24
C TRP A 517 -21.47 2.67 -15.49
N ASN A 518 -21.77 1.40 -15.73
CA ASN A 518 -21.37 0.68 -16.95
C ASN A 518 -22.20 1.07 -18.19
N SER A 519 -23.32 1.77 -18.03
CA SER A 519 -24.20 2.19 -19.13
C SER A 519 -23.86 3.57 -19.68
N ILE A 520 -23.11 4.37 -18.94
CA ILE A 520 -22.73 5.75 -19.32
C ILE A 520 -21.24 5.84 -19.65
N SER A 521 -20.88 6.83 -20.45
CA SER A 521 -19.49 7.17 -20.74
C SER A 521 -19.16 8.49 -20.07
N TYR A 522 -18.05 8.53 -19.34
CA TYR A 522 -17.53 9.69 -18.66
C TYR A 522 -16.01 9.67 -18.67
N ASP A 523 -15.40 10.84 -18.63
CA ASP A 523 -13.96 10.96 -18.48
C ASP A 523 -13.56 10.79 -17.01
N GLY A 524 -12.34 10.31 -16.78
CA GLY A 524 -11.77 10.25 -15.43
C GLY A 524 -11.62 11.66 -14.86
N LEU A 525 -11.78 11.79 -13.54
CA LEU A 525 -11.61 13.04 -12.83
C LEU A 525 -10.19 13.60 -13.05
N THR A 526 -10.11 14.79 -13.58
CA THR A 526 -8.85 15.54 -13.76
C THR A 526 -8.71 16.69 -12.76
N THR A 527 -9.78 16.99 -12.03
CA THR A 527 -9.86 18.13 -11.10
C THR A 527 -9.66 17.63 -9.66
N ASN A 528 -8.82 18.34 -8.92
CA ASN A 528 -8.65 18.09 -7.47
C ASN A 528 -9.95 18.41 -6.73
N PRO A 529 -10.37 17.63 -5.69
CA PRO A 529 -11.58 17.89 -4.90
C PRO A 529 -11.71 19.33 -4.38
N ASP A 530 -10.62 19.93 -3.88
CA ASP A 530 -10.62 21.32 -3.43
C ASP A 530 -10.89 22.30 -4.56
N GLN A 531 -10.32 22.05 -5.74
CA GLN A 531 -10.56 22.88 -6.92
C GLN A 531 -11.99 22.74 -7.42
N LEU A 532 -12.53 21.53 -7.43
CA LEU A 532 -13.91 21.27 -7.84
C LEU A 532 -14.89 21.96 -6.87
N ALA A 533 -14.67 21.84 -5.57
CA ALA A 533 -15.46 22.51 -4.55
C ALA A 533 -15.42 24.06 -4.73
N ALA A 534 -14.23 24.63 -4.93
CA ALA A 534 -14.06 26.05 -5.19
C ALA A 534 -14.77 26.50 -6.48
N GLN A 535 -14.66 25.75 -7.58
CA GLN A 535 -15.36 26.02 -8.84
C GLN A 535 -16.89 25.91 -8.70
N ALA A 536 -17.36 25.01 -7.86
CA ALA A 536 -18.77 24.89 -7.50
C ALA A 536 -19.25 26.02 -6.56
N GLY A 537 -18.34 26.85 -6.06
CA GLY A 537 -18.64 27.99 -5.19
C GLY A 537 -18.79 27.57 -3.71
N VAL A 538 -18.23 26.44 -3.30
CA VAL A 538 -18.17 26.04 -1.89
C VAL A 538 -17.13 26.90 -1.18
N PRO A 539 -17.49 27.57 -0.05
CA PRO A 539 -16.53 28.36 0.71
C PRO A 539 -15.38 27.47 1.22
N THR A 540 -14.16 27.89 1.00
CA THR A 540 -12.99 27.28 1.66
C THR A 540 -13.07 27.58 3.15
N SER A 541 -13.10 26.54 3.99
CA SER A 541 -13.06 26.66 5.47
C SER A 541 -11.71 27.16 5.96
#